data_9b27fca8d4e74aec1d31e85cb75886d5
#
_entry.id   9b27fca8d4e74aec1d31e85cb75886d5
#
_cell.length_a   1.000
_cell.length_b   1.000
_cell.length_c   1.000
_cell.angle_alpha   90.00
_cell.angle_beta   90.00
_cell.angle_gamma   90.00
#
_symmetry.space_group_name_H-M   'P 1'
#
loop_
_entity.id
_entity.type
_entity.pdbx_description
1 polymer ?
#
loop_
_entity_poly.entity_id
_entity_poly.type
_entity_poly.pdbx_seq_one_letter_code
_entity_poly.pdbx_strand_id
1 'polypeptide(L)'
;MGIFRDDWQELTESRNVGSIYLTHLIRGRSDKYSYNTLLKILESGFLRASFSRRNNYDTVKGNQKVVCFQDTSFDAMQEIITGEKWLDREQGYREFGIQMPKEILFYNGARPVIYDKANEIMELIDESIYWRVVNLDLNIATWQYVDWTHEHEWRIPGDVMLESGDFRVIVKTEEYKKRLIHEPGMKKLIKKPKNIIVFENEVSKNIELS
;
A
#
# COMPACT_ATOMS: atom_id res chain seq x y z
N MET A 1 3.47 -10.70 -26.37
CA MET A 1 3.74 -12.10 -26.05
C MET A 1 3.68 -12.26 -24.55
N GLY A 2 2.78 -13.11 -24.02
CA GLY A 2 2.67 -13.36 -22.57
C GLY A 2 3.76 -14.33 -22.10
N ILE A 3 4.06 -14.30 -20.82
CA ILE A 3 4.94 -15.27 -20.14
C ILE A 3 4.11 -16.11 -19.18
N PHE A 4 4.57 -17.31 -18.84
CA PHE A 4 3.88 -18.17 -17.87
C PHE A 4 4.00 -17.58 -16.46
N ARG A 5 3.13 -18.04 -15.52
CA ARG A 5 3.02 -17.52 -14.16
C ARG A 5 4.35 -17.59 -13.39
N ASP A 6 5.02 -18.72 -13.46
CA ASP A 6 6.26 -18.93 -12.70
C ASP A 6 7.38 -18.02 -13.22
N ASP A 7 7.53 -17.89 -14.56
CA ASP A 7 8.47 -16.95 -15.17
C ASP A 7 8.15 -15.50 -14.82
N TRP A 8 6.84 -15.13 -14.77
CA TRP A 8 6.43 -13.79 -14.36
C TRP A 8 6.77 -13.52 -12.91
N GLN A 9 6.59 -14.48 -12.00
CA GLN A 9 6.94 -14.33 -10.60
C GLN A 9 8.44 -14.15 -10.43
N GLU A 10 9.25 -15.00 -11.03
CA GLU A 10 10.70 -14.94 -11.00
C GLU A 10 11.23 -13.59 -11.54
N LEU A 11 10.75 -13.18 -12.72
CA LEU A 11 11.12 -11.89 -13.31
C LEU A 11 10.71 -10.70 -12.44
N THR A 12 9.57 -10.78 -11.78
CA THR A 12 9.09 -9.68 -10.93
C THR A 12 9.91 -9.58 -9.65
N GLU A 13 10.22 -10.71 -9.02
CA GLU A 13 11.02 -10.77 -7.80
C GLU A 13 12.51 -10.40 -8.04
N SER A 14 13.02 -10.67 -9.24
CA SER A 14 14.39 -10.28 -9.63
C SER A 14 14.56 -8.78 -9.87
N ARG A 15 13.46 -8.03 -9.99
CA ARG A 15 13.47 -6.59 -10.20
C ARG A 15 13.31 -5.86 -8.88
N ASN A 16 14.16 -4.87 -8.62
CA ASN A 16 14.12 -4.08 -7.39
C ASN A 16 12.92 -3.10 -7.31
N VAL A 17 12.07 -3.06 -8.32
CA VAL A 17 11.02 -2.02 -8.46
C VAL A 17 9.61 -2.57 -8.26
N GLY A 18 9.37 -3.86 -8.46
CA GLY A 18 8.04 -4.46 -8.38
C GLY A 18 7.95 -5.59 -7.35
N SER A 19 6.73 -6.04 -7.10
CA SER A 19 6.45 -7.17 -6.22
C SER A 19 5.35 -8.05 -6.79
N ILE A 20 5.37 -9.35 -6.46
CA ILE A 20 4.24 -10.25 -6.71
C ILE A 20 3.07 -10.00 -5.74
N TYR A 21 3.26 -9.12 -4.76
CA TYR A 21 2.24 -8.66 -3.82
C TYR A 21 2.00 -7.16 -3.99
N LEU A 22 0.77 -6.74 -3.79
CA LEU A 22 0.42 -5.34 -3.59
C LEU A 22 0.27 -5.06 -2.09
N THR A 23 0.79 -3.92 -1.64
CA THR A 23 0.84 -3.55 -0.22
C THR A 23 -0.06 -2.38 0.07
N HIS A 24 -0.98 -2.55 1.04
CA HIS A 24 -1.73 -1.46 1.65
C HIS A 24 -1.05 -1.07 2.96
N LEU A 25 -0.28 0.03 2.95
CA LEU A 25 0.35 0.59 4.15
C LEU A 25 -0.63 1.46 4.93
N ILE A 26 -0.57 1.34 6.26
CA ILE A 26 -1.42 2.11 7.16
C ILE A 26 -0.75 3.44 7.48
N ARG A 27 -1.45 4.55 7.22
CA ARG A 27 -1.06 5.88 7.67
C ARG A 27 -1.54 6.13 9.09
N GLY A 28 -0.76 6.84 9.89
CA GLY A 28 -1.17 7.16 11.25
C GLY A 28 -0.21 8.05 12.02
N ARG A 29 -0.72 8.64 13.10
CA ARG A 29 0.03 9.57 13.96
C ARG A 29 1.06 8.88 14.84
N SER A 30 0.86 7.60 15.13
CA SER A 30 1.76 6.82 15.99
C SER A 30 1.63 5.33 15.69
N ASP A 31 2.62 4.56 16.11
CA ASP A 31 2.62 3.10 15.97
C ASP A 31 1.41 2.46 16.67
N LYS A 32 1.07 2.95 17.86
CA LYS A 32 -0.13 2.50 18.59
C LYS A 32 -1.42 2.72 17.79
N TYR A 33 -1.55 3.87 17.15
CA TYR A 33 -2.72 4.17 16.31
C TYR A 33 -2.77 3.24 15.10
N SER A 34 -1.65 3.07 14.41
CA SER A 34 -1.55 2.24 13.21
C SER A 34 -1.75 0.76 13.53
N TYR A 35 -1.22 0.26 14.64
CA TYR A 35 -1.48 -1.09 15.11
C TYR A 35 -2.96 -1.32 15.44
N ASN A 36 -3.60 -0.40 16.14
CA ASN A 36 -5.04 -0.50 16.44
C ASN A 36 -5.89 -0.45 15.15
N THR A 37 -5.46 0.32 14.15
CA THR A 37 -6.11 0.34 12.83
C THR A 37 -5.95 -1.01 12.13
N LEU A 38 -4.76 -1.61 12.18
CA LEU A 38 -4.50 -2.96 11.66
C LEU A 38 -5.42 -3.98 12.32
N LEU A 39 -5.57 -3.96 13.65
CA LEU A 39 -6.49 -4.86 14.35
C LEU A 39 -7.94 -4.70 13.86
N LYS A 40 -8.43 -3.48 13.70
CA LYS A 40 -9.78 -3.22 13.17
C LYS A 40 -9.97 -3.76 11.75
N ILE A 41 -8.95 -3.64 10.90
CA ILE A 41 -8.97 -4.20 9.54
C ILE A 41 -9.09 -5.73 9.62
N LEU A 42 -8.27 -6.36 10.43
CA LEU A 42 -8.27 -7.81 10.61
C LEU A 42 -9.59 -8.31 11.24
N GLU A 43 -10.10 -7.64 12.25
CA GLU A 43 -11.38 -7.97 12.92
C GLU A 43 -12.57 -7.84 11.96
N SER A 44 -12.60 -6.77 11.15
CA SER A 44 -13.66 -6.56 10.17
C SER A 44 -13.57 -7.51 8.98
N GLY A 45 -12.38 -8.04 8.69
CA GLY A 45 -12.10 -8.83 7.49
C GLY A 45 -12.09 -8.01 6.19
N PHE A 46 -12.00 -6.67 6.26
CA PHE A 46 -12.08 -5.82 5.08
C PHE A 46 -11.10 -4.65 5.14
N LEU A 47 -10.50 -4.36 3.98
CA LEU A 47 -9.96 -3.04 3.68
C LEU A 47 -11.11 -2.18 3.13
N ARG A 48 -11.45 -1.09 3.81
CA ARG A 48 -12.56 -0.23 3.43
C ARG A 48 -12.16 0.79 2.38
N ALA A 49 -12.93 0.85 1.31
CA ALA A 49 -12.77 1.84 0.27
C ALA A 49 -13.09 3.25 0.78
N SER A 50 -12.33 4.23 0.34
CA SER A 50 -12.52 5.63 0.69
C SER A 50 -12.24 6.57 -0.49
N PHE A 51 -12.73 7.81 -0.40
CA PHE A 51 -12.23 8.91 -1.19
C PHE A 51 -10.96 9.41 -0.49
N SER A 52 -9.81 8.89 -0.80
CA SER A 52 -8.58 9.32 -0.17
C SER A 52 -8.44 10.85 -0.27
N ARG A 53 -8.20 11.51 0.86
CA ARG A 53 -7.99 12.96 0.94
C ARG A 53 -6.60 13.28 1.46
N ARG A 54 -5.96 14.26 0.84
CA ARG A 54 -4.67 14.78 1.30
C ARG A 54 -4.73 16.30 1.29
N ASN A 55 -4.45 16.94 2.43
CA ASN A 55 -4.50 18.39 2.58
C ASN A 55 -5.81 19.01 2.06
N ASN A 56 -6.96 18.40 2.38
CA ASN A 56 -8.31 18.77 1.92
C ASN A 56 -8.58 18.60 0.41
N TYR A 57 -7.66 18.02 -0.36
CA TYR A 57 -7.89 17.68 -1.77
C TYR A 57 -8.24 16.18 -1.90
N ASP A 58 -9.27 15.89 -2.70
CA ASP A 58 -9.61 14.52 -3.07
C ASP A 58 -8.53 13.99 -4.03
N THR A 59 -7.81 12.94 -3.61
CA THR A 59 -6.78 12.29 -4.43
C THR A 59 -7.38 11.24 -5.35
N VAL A 60 -8.61 10.78 -5.07
CA VAL A 60 -9.38 9.90 -5.94
C VAL A 60 -10.35 10.75 -6.76
N LYS A 61 -10.30 10.64 -8.06
CA LYS A 61 -11.17 11.37 -9.00
C LYS A 61 -12.44 10.55 -9.29
N GLY A 62 -13.50 11.25 -9.71
CA GLY A 62 -14.80 10.62 -9.98
C GLY A 62 -15.58 10.24 -8.71
N ASN A 63 -16.56 9.36 -8.87
CA ASN A 63 -17.55 9.05 -7.84
C ASN A 63 -17.33 7.70 -7.15
N GLN A 64 -16.23 7.01 -7.43
CA GLN A 64 -15.94 5.69 -6.87
C GLN A 64 -14.96 5.78 -5.71
N LYS A 65 -15.34 5.19 -4.57
CA LYS A 65 -14.41 4.93 -3.47
C LYS A 65 -13.50 3.77 -3.83
N VAL A 66 -12.23 3.85 -3.43
CA VAL A 66 -11.21 2.84 -3.74
C VAL A 66 -10.42 2.44 -2.52
N VAL A 67 -9.82 1.25 -2.58
CA VAL A 67 -8.67 0.87 -1.74
C VAL A 67 -7.41 1.07 -2.57
N CYS A 68 -6.43 1.76 -1.98
CA CYS A 68 -5.13 2.02 -2.58
C CYS A 68 -4.09 1.00 -2.11
N PHE A 69 -3.25 0.58 -3.03
CA PHE A 69 -2.11 -0.30 -2.78
C PHE A 69 -0.87 0.26 -3.45
N GLN A 70 0.29 -0.22 -3.04
CA GLN A 70 1.59 0.08 -3.64
C GLN A 70 2.19 -1.19 -4.23
N ASP A 71 2.75 -1.08 -5.44
CA ASP A 71 3.51 -2.13 -6.11
C ASP A 71 5.00 -1.87 -5.88
N THR A 72 5.45 -2.17 -4.68
CA THR A 72 6.80 -1.84 -4.23
C THR A 72 7.52 -3.04 -3.65
N SER A 73 8.82 -3.14 -3.92
CA SER A 73 9.71 -4.05 -3.20
C SER A 73 9.79 -3.67 -1.72
N PHE A 74 10.36 -4.54 -0.91
CA PHE A 74 10.56 -4.26 0.52
C PHE A 74 11.47 -3.04 0.74
N ASP A 75 12.54 -2.93 -0.03
CA ASP A 75 13.49 -1.80 0.06
C ASP A 75 12.83 -0.47 -0.33
N ALA A 76 12.06 -0.46 -1.42
CA ALA A 76 11.30 0.72 -1.83
C ALA A 76 10.24 1.12 -0.79
N MET A 77 9.61 0.17 -0.09
CA MET A 77 8.74 0.46 1.04
C MET A 77 9.49 1.18 2.18
N GLN A 78 10.72 0.76 2.48
CA GLN A 78 11.54 1.41 3.49
C GLN A 78 11.87 2.84 3.11
N GLU A 79 12.20 3.09 1.85
CA GLU A 79 12.46 4.43 1.33
C GLU A 79 11.23 5.35 1.43
N ILE A 80 10.05 4.86 1.05
CA ILE A 80 8.79 5.61 1.16
C ILE A 80 8.52 6.01 2.62
N ILE A 81 8.62 5.06 3.54
CA ILE A 81 8.36 5.31 4.97
C ILE A 81 9.40 6.28 5.54
N THR A 82 10.67 6.13 5.18
CA THR A 82 11.75 7.01 5.61
C THR A 82 11.55 8.41 5.05
N GLY A 83 11.19 8.55 3.77
CA GLY A 83 10.88 9.83 3.14
C GLY A 83 9.70 10.55 3.80
N GLU A 84 8.65 9.83 4.17
CA GLU A 84 7.51 10.39 4.90
C GLU A 84 7.91 10.87 6.31
N LYS A 85 8.80 10.16 7.01
CA LYS A 85 9.35 10.59 8.30
C LYS A 85 10.25 11.83 8.16
N TRP A 86 11.09 11.86 7.11
CA TRP A 86 11.99 12.98 6.87
C TRP A 86 11.24 14.29 6.59
N LEU A 87 10.06 14.21 5.96
CA LEU A 87 9.20 15.36 5.71
C LEU A 87 8.40 15.81 6.95
N ASP A 88 8.67 15.24 8.12
CA ASP A 88 8.01 15.51 9.41
C ASP A 88 6.47 15.47 9.31
N ARG A 89 5.95 14.48 8.59
CA ARG A 89 4.51 14.31 8.41
C ARG A 89 3.91 13.53 9.59
N GLU A 90 3.13 14.19 10.42
CA GLU A 90 2.43 13.56 11.55
C GLU A 90 1.56 12.36 11.15
N GLN A 91 1.09 12.31 9.90
CA GLN A 91 0.25 11.25 9.36
C GLN A 91 0.91 10.55 8.16
N GLY A 92 2.20 10.22 8.29
CA GLY A 92 2.92 9.42 7.31
C GLY A 92 2.59 7.94 7.37
N TYR A 93 3.13 7.19 6.43
CA TYR A 93 3.08 5.73 6.47
C TYR A 93 3.82 5.20 7.69
N ARG A 94 3.31 4.11 8.22
CA ARG A 94 3.91 3.36 9.31
C ARG A 94 4.24 1.95 8.86
N GLU A 95 5.09 1.29 9.59
CA GLU A 95 5.55 -0.07 9.32
C GLU A 95 4.46 -1.11 9.67
N PHE A 96 3.21 -0.83 9.29
CA PHE A 96 2.05 -1.70 9.45
C PHE A 96 1.23 -1.73 8.15
N GLY A 97 0.75 -2.89 7.78
CA GLY A 97 -0.01 -3.01 6.54
C GLY A 97 -0.51 -4.41 6.26
N ILE A 98 -1.14 -4.53 5.09
CA ILE A 98 -1.64 -5.78 4.53
C ILE A 98 -1.03 -5.94 3.13
N GLN A 99 -0.50 -7.13 2.84
CA GLN A 99 -0.09 -7.53 1.50
C GLN A 99 -1.03 -8.58 0.95
N MET A 100 -1.42 -8.44 -0.31
CA MET A 100 -2.24 -9.40 -1.04
C MET A 100 -1.59 -9.75 -2.39
N PRO A 101 -1.75 -10.99 -2.89
CA PRO A 101 -1.21 -11.37 -4.18
C PRO A 101 -1.73 -10.45 -5.30
N LYS A 102 -0.81 -9.89 -6.09
CA LYS A 102 -1.12 -8.95 -7.17
C LYS A 102 -2.07 -9.56 -8.20
N GLU A 103 -1.86 -10.82 -8.54
CA GLU A 103 -2.71 -11.54 -9.49
C GLU A 103 -4.17 -11.64 -9.04
N ILE A 104 -4.41 -11.91 -7.73
CA ILE A 104 -5.75 -12.00 -7.15
C ILE A 104 -6.41 -10.61 -7.17
N LEU A 105 -5.70 -9.57 -6.74
CA LEU A 105 -6.21 -8.22 -6.78
C LEU A 105 -6.51 -7.75 -8.21
N PHE A 106 -5.62 -8.08 -9.17
CA PHE A 106 -5.85 -7.76 -10.59
C PHE A 106 -7.10 -8.47 -11.14
N TYR A 107 -7.29 -9.74 -10.83
CA TYR A 107 -8.47 -10.51 -11.21
C TYR A 107 -9.75 -9.87 -10.65
N ASN A 108 -9.71 -9.38 -9.42
CA ASN A 108 -10.82 -8.70 -8.75
C ASN A 108 -11.00 -7.21 -9.14
N GLY A 109 -10.28 -6.73 -10.14
CA GLY A 109 -10.47 -5.40 -10.71
C GLY A 109 -9.46 -4.33 -10.29
N ALA A 110 -8.44 -4.67 -9.49
CA ALA A 110 -7.35 -3.73 -9.22
C ALA A 110 -6.59 -3.37 -10.49
N ARG A 111 -6.21 -2.09 -10.62
CA ARG A 111 -5.43 -1.59 -11.77
C ARG A 111 -4.38 -0.60 -11.29
N PRO A 112 -3.24 -0.51 -12.00
CA PRO A 112 -2.31 0.59 -11.80
C PRO A 112 -2.99 1.92 -12.12
N VAL A 113 -2.62 2.95 -11.41
CA VAL A 113 -3.11 4.31 -11.67
C VAL A 113 -2.51 4.89 -12.95
N ILE A 114 -3.10 5.98 -13.41
CA ILE A 114 -2.65 6.77 -14.56
C ILE A 114 -2.08 8.06 -13.99
N TYR A 115 -0.76 8.22 -14.05
CA TYR A 115 -0.08 9.44 -13.65
C TYR A 115 -0.05 10.41 -14.84
N ASP A 116 -0.85 11.45 -14.75
CA ASP A 116 -0.89 12.50 -15.78
C ASP A 116 -1.52 13.77 -15.18
N LYS A 117 -1.49 14.89 -15.92
CA LYS A 117 -2.27 16.06 -15.55
C LYS A 117 -3.75 15.73 -15.56
N ALA A 118 -4.35 15.74 -14.36
CA ALA A 118 -5.71 15.24 -14.17
C ALA A 118 -6.74 15.93 -15.05
N ASN A 119 -6.64 17.24 -15.23
CA ASN A 119 -7.55 18.01 -16.09
C ASN A 119 -7.42 17.66 -17.58
N GLU A 120 -6.24 17.29 -18.06
CA GLU A 120 -6.00 16.94 -19.45
C GLU A 120 -6.44 15.51 -19.75
N ILE A 121 -5.99 14.55 -18.93
CA ILE A 121 -6.28 13.12 -19.18
C ILE A 121 -7.77 12.80 -18.99
N MET A 122 -8.46 13.46 -18.05
CA MET A 122 -9.89 13.20 -17.80
C MET A 122 -10.80 13.65 -18.96
N GLU A 123 -10.34 14.52 -19.85
CA GLU A 123 -11.05 14.87 -21.09
C GLU A 123 -10.94 13.77 -22.17
N LEU A 124 -9.95 12.87 -22.04
CA LEU A 124 -9.63 11.86 -23.05
C LEU A 124 -10.10 10.46 -22.69
N ILE A 125 -10.44 10.22 -21.43
CA ILE A 125 -10.83 8.88 -20.92
C ILE A 125 -12.28 8.87 -20.45
N ASP A 126 -12.87 7.67 -20.36
CA ASP A 126 -14.21 7.47 -19.83
C ASP A 126 -14.29 7.74 -18.33
N GLU A 127 -15.37 8.38 -17.88
CA GLU A 127 -15.60 8.74 -16.47
C GLU A 127 -15.57 7.53 -15.53
N SER A 128 -15.96 6.36 -16.01
CA SER A 128 -15.94 5.11 -15.23
C SER A 128 -14.54 4.70 -14.73
N ILE A 129 -13.47 5.27 -15.30
CA ILE A 129 -12.08 4.98 -14.89
C ILE A 129 -11.36 6.18 -14.28
N TYR A 130 -12.06 7.30 -13.99
CA TYR A 130 -11.46 8.47 -13.33
C TYR A 130 -10.80 8.16 -12.00
N TRP A 131 -11.30 7.16 -11.28
CA TRP A 131 -10.71 6.69 -10.02
C TRP A 131 -9.24 6.23 -10.14
N ARG A 132 -8.78 5.93 -11.36
CA ARG A 132 -7.39 5.58 -11.65
C ARG A 132 -6.48 6.79 -11.83
N VAL A 133 -7.01 7.98 -12.02
CA VAL A 133 -6.20 9.17 -12.31
C VAL A 133 -5.54 9.68 -11.03
N VAL A 134 -4.23 9.84 -11.08
CA VAL A 134 -3.41 10.54 -10.07
C VAL A 134 -2.76 11.74 -10.73
N ASN A 135 -2.99 12.91 -10.18
CA ASN A 135 -2.42 14.13 -10.74
C ASN A 135 -0.90 14.12 -10.66
N LEU A 136 -0.27 14.23 -11.81
CA LEU A 136 1.16 14.50 -11.99
C LEU A 136 1.27 15.88 -12.65
N ASP A 137 1.86 16.85 -11.97
CA ASP A 137 2.07 18.18 -12.50
C ASP A 137 3.44 18.72 -12.09
N LEU A 138 4.30 18.93 -13.05
CA LEU A 138 5.65 19.47 -12.89
C LEU A 138 5.69 20.89 -13.44
N ASN A 139 4.96 21.80 -12.79
CA ASN A 139 4.79 23.17 -13.28
C ASN A 139 6.00 24.06 -12.98
N ILE A 140 6.85 24.24 -13.99
CA ILE A 140 8.06 25.08 -13.89
C ILE A 140 7.69 26.57 -13.68
N ALA A 141 6.58 27.03 -14.24
CA ALA A 141 6.22 28.45 -14.18
C ALA A 141 5.83 28.90 -12.76
N THR A 142 5.24 27.99 -11.96
CA THR A 142 4.83 28.27 -10.58
C THR A 142 5.76 27.64 -9.55
N TRP A 143 6.72 26.83 -9.97
CA TRP A 143 7.59 26.01 -9.09
C TRP A 143 6.80 25.11 -8.16
N GLN A 144 5.58 24.71 -8.56
CA GLN A 144 4.75 23.76 -7.82
C GLN A 144 4.81 22.40 -8.50
N TYR A 145 5.28 21.44 -7.76
CA TYR A 145 5.44 20.06 -8.23
C TYR A 145 4.51 19.14 -7.48
N VAL A 146 3.75 18.33 -8.21
CA VAL A 146 2.91 17.26 -7.70
C VAL A 146 3.39 15.98 -8.37
N ASP A 147 4.15 15.18 -7.65
CA ASP A 147 4.71 13.92 -8.13
C ASP A 147 4.52 12.82 -7.08
N TRP A 148 3.71 11.82 -7.43
CA TRP A 148 3.43 10.65 -6.62
C TRP A 148 3.86 9.36 -7.31
N THR A 149 4.63 9.44 -8.39
CA THR A 149 5.04 8.27 -9.19
C THR A 149 5.82 7.24 -8.38
N HIS A 150 6.57 7.69 -7.37
CA HIS A 150 7.31 6.83 -6.44
C HIS A 150 6.43 5.88 -5.61
N GLU A 151 5.11 6.15 -5.48
CA GLU A 151 4.21 5.26 -4.77
C GLU A 151 3.83 4.02 -5.60
N HIS A 152 4.08 4.00 -6.92
CA HIS A 152 3.69 2.90 -7.82
C HIS A 152 2.28 2.40 -7.52
N GLU A 153 1.33 3.36 -7.42
CA GLU A 153 0.01 3.14 -6.84
C GLU A 153 -0.87 2.24 -7.72
N TRP A 154 -1.58 1.35 -7.06
CA TRP A 154 -2.67 0.56 -7.61
C TRP A 154 -3.94 0.86 -6.85
N ARG A 155 -5.08 0.81 -7.53
CA ARG A 155 -6.40 1.04 -6.93
C ARG A 155 -7.37 -0.06 -7.31
N ILE A 156 -8.32 -0.34 -6.40
CA ILE A 156 -9.45 -1.21 -6.64
C ILE A 156 -10.73 -0.53 -6.14
N PRO A 157 -11.80 -0.44 -6.97
CA PRO A 157 -13.08 0.11 -6.54
C PRO A 157 -13.77 -0.79 -5.51
N GLY A 158 -14.40 -0.17 -4.51
CA GLY A 158 -15.11 -0.87 -3.44
C GLY A 158 -14.20 -1.44 -2.35
N ASP A 159 -14.82 -2.07 -1.36
CA ASP A 159 -14.13 -2.72 -0.24
C ASP A 159 -13.43 -4.00 -0.70
N VAL A 160 -12.29 -4.30 -0.10
CA VAL A 160 -11.53 -5.53 -0.39
C VAL A 160 -11.64 -6.48 0.80
N MET A 161 -12.18 -7.67 0.56
CA MET A 161 -12.31 -8.71 1.58
C MET A 161 -10.96 -9.43 1.79
N LEU A 162 -10.61 -9.63 3.05
CA LEU A 162 -9.45 -10.40 3.46
C LEU A 162 -9.85 -11.87 3.62
N GLU A 163 -9.63 -12.67 2.59
CA GLU A 163 -9.85 -14.11 2.68
C GLU A 163 -8.74 -14.80 3.48
N SER A 164 -9.15 -15.67 4.39
CA SER A 164 -8.21 -16.33 5.31
C SER A 164 -7.16 -17.17 4.56
N GLY A 165 -5.92 -16.75 4.65
CA GLY A 165 -4.75 -17.41 4.06
C GLY A 165 -4.20 -16.79 2.80
N ASP A 166 -4.91 -15.82 2.20
CA ASP A 166 -4.53 -15.19 0.93
C ASP A 166 -3.92 -13.80 1.12
N PHE A 167 -3.63 -13.42 2.35
CA PHE A 167 -2.95 -12.16 2.67
C PHE A 167 -1.81 -12.37 3.66
N ARG A 168 -0.90 -11.40 3.69
CA ARG A 168 0.16 -11.27 4.67
C ARG A 168 -0.06 -10.00 5.49
N VAL A 169 0.38 -10.04 6.74
CA VAL A 169 0.32 -8.89 7.65
C VAL A 169 1.71 -8.33 7.84
N ILE A 170 1.87 -7.02 7.69
CA ILE A 170 3.11 -6.32 8.00
C ILE A 170 2.97 -5.71 9.39
N VAL A 171 3.97 -5.95 10.23
CA VAL A 171 4.12 -5.33 11.54
C VAL A 171 5.52 -4.76 11.71
N LYS A 172 5.66 -3.72 12.52
CA LYS A 172 6.91 -3.00 12.69
C LYS A 172 8.04 -3.88 13.25
N THR A 173 7.81 -4.56 14.39
CA THR A 173 8.84 -5.29 15.14
C THR A 173 8.38 -6.69 15.51
N GLU A 174 9.31 -7.54 15.95
CA GLU A 174 9.00 -8.87 16.52
C GLU A 174 8.11 -8.76 17.77
N GLU A 175 8.17 -7.67 18.52
CA GLU A 175 7.27 -7.44 19.64
C GLU A 175 5.82 -7.30 19.19
N TYR A 176 5.56 -6.50 18.16
CA TYR A 176 4.22 -6.37 17.56
C TYR A 176 3.73 -7.67 16.94
N LYS A 177 4.61 -8.48 16.36
CA LYS A 177 4.26 -9.81 15.85
C LYS A 177 3.83 -10.75 16.99
N LYS A 178 4.61 -10.81 18.08
CA LYS A 178 4.25 -11.60 19.25
C LYS A 178 2.91 -11.13 19.81
N ARG A 179 2.71 -9.83 19.94
CA ARG A 179 1.44 -9.26 20.40
C ARG A 179 0.28 -9.65 19.49
N LEU A 180 0.42 -9.52 18.16
CA LEU A 180 -0.62 -9.86 17.19
C LEU A 180 -1.04 -11.35 17.28
N ILE A 181 -0.09 -12.26 17.46
CA ILE A 181 -0.37 -13.69 17.58
C ILE A 181 -1.21 -14.02 18.85
N HIS A 182 -1.07 -13.20 19.91
CA HIS A 182 -1.81 -13.38 21.15
C HIS A 182 -3.14 -12.63 21.19
N GLU A 183 -3.42 -11.75 20.22
CA GLU A 183 -4.71 -11.05 20.16
C GLU A 183 -5.87 -12.04 19.92
N PRO A 184 -7.00 -11.88 20.62
CA PRO A 184 -8.16 -12.74 20.47
C PRO A 184 -8.64 -12.81 19.02
N GLY A 185 -8.92 -14.00 18.51
CA GLY A 185 -9.43 -14.23 17.16
C GLY A 185 -8.40 -14.23 16.03
N MET A 186 -7.20 -13.67 16.24
CA MET A 186 -6.18 -13.56 15.18
C MET A 186 -5.64 -14.91 14.70
N LYS A 187 -5.58 -15.93 15.57
CA LYS A 187 -5.17 -17.30 15.19
C LYS A 187 -6.04 -17.93 14.09
N LYS A 188 -7.31 -17.53 13.99
CA LYS A 188 -8.21 -18.04 12.94
C LYS A 188 -7.99 -17.34 11.60
N LEU A 189 -7.64 -16.06 11.61
CA LEU A 189 -7.41 -15.23 10.42
C LEU A 189 -6.01 -15.46 9.85
N ILE A 190 -5.01 -15.50 10.72
CA ILE A 190 -3.61 -15.67 10.34
C ILE A 190 -3.27 -17.16 10.49
N LYS A 191 -3.58 -17.94 9.46
CA LYS A 191 -3.41 -19.42 9.50
C LYS A 191 -1.96 -19.87 9.71
N LYS A 192 -0.98 -19.05 9.34
CA LYS A 192 0.45 -19.41 9.43
C LYS A 192 1.27 -18.22 9.95
N PRO A 193 2.12 -18.39 10.96
CA PRO A 193 3.01 -17.33 11.46
C PRO A 193 3.93 -16.72 10.37
N LYS A 194 4.26 -17.49 9.33
CA LYS A 194 5.02 -17.00 8.17
C LYS A 194 4.30 -15.95 7.34
N ASN A 195 2.99 -15.78 7.53
CA ASN A 195 2.21 -14.74 6.88
C ASN A 195 2.31 -13.41 7.63
N ILE A 196 3.08 -13.33 8.72
CA ILE A 196 3.39 -12.07 9.41
C ILE A 196 4.82 -11.68 9.05
N ILE A 197 4.95 -10.56 8.35
CA ILE A 197 6.22 -9.97 7.95
C ILE A 197 6.61 -8.93 9.00
N VAL A 198 7.84 -9.00 9.50
CA VAL A 198 8.40 -7.99 10.38
C VAL A 198 9.21 -7.00 9.53
N PHE A 199 8.90 -5.74 9.66
CA PHE A 199 9.49 -4.68 8.85
C PHE A 199 10.91 -4.33 9.31
N GLU A 200 11.13 -4.14 10.61
CA GLU A 200 12.46 -3.91 11.16
C GLU A 200 13.18 -5.24 11.37
N ASN A 201 14.12 -5.57 10.50
CA ASN A 201 15.05 -6.66 10.75
C ASN A 201 16.10 -6.22 11.79
N GLU A 202 16.57 -7.13 12.65
CA GLU A 202 17.59 -6.86 13.69
C GLU A 202 18.90 -6.25 13.15
N VAL A 203 19.16 -6.39 11.86
CA VAL A 203 20.32 -5.82 11.17
C VAL A 203 20.29 -4.29 11.14
N SER A 204 19.10 -3.68 11.13
CA SER A 204 18.95 -2.22 11.12
C SER A 204 19.32 -1.55 12.46
N LYS A 205 19.35 -2.29 13.55
CA LYS A 205 19.69 -1.76 14.88
C LYS A 205 21.19 -1.48 15.07
N ASN A 206 22.06 -2.09 14.25
CA ASN A 206 23.51 -1.91 14.39
C ASN A 206 24.05 -0.69 13.66
N ILE A 207 23.23 0.00 12.84
CA ILE A 207 23.65 1.19 12.08
C ILE A 207 23.39 2.48 12.88
N GLU A 208 22.45 2.47 13.83
CA GLU A 208 22.17 3.64 14.69
C GLU A 208 23.13 3.77 15.90
N LEU A 209 24.02 2.80 16.12
CA LEU A 209 24.98 2.78 17.24
C LEU A 209 26.45 2.94 16.81
N SER A 210 26.71 3.25 15.56
CA SER A 210 28.04 3.57 15.00
C SER A 210 28.05 5.01 14.47
#